data_813ad2acaa4292d4695dd4627bac6c97
#
_entry.id   813ad2acaa4292d4695dd4627bac6c97
#
_cell.length_a   1.000
_cell.length_b   1.000
_cell.length_c   1.000
_cell.angle_alpha   90.00
_cell.angle_beta   90.00
_cell.angle_gamma   90.00
#
_symmetry.space_group_name_H-M   'P 1'
#
loop_
_entity.id
_entity.type
_entity.pdbx_description
1 polymer ?
#
loop_
_entity_poly.entity_id
_entity_poly.type
_entity_poly.pdbx_seq_one_letter_code
_entity_poly.pdbx_strand_id
1 'polypeptide(L)'
;NGSPLQSLKGLEGMPLENLYMLGTKVNDVSALAGSKLRQLWLNETPVSNLAPLAGAPIVSLTLHRTQVSDLSFIRNLPVIQRLHIAETPVTDLTPLKGVPLTRLVFTPAKIEKGLEVARQLFGLREIGTRFDDQSRDLMPPDQFWSRFDNGEFR
;
A
#
# COMPACT_ATOMS: atom_id res chain seq x y z
N ASN A 1 6.31 -4.23 16.98
CA ASN A 1 4.90 -4.01 17.27
C ASN A 1 4.75 -3.10 18.47
N GLY A 2 4.27 -1.87 18.29
CA GLY A 2 4.08 -0.95 19.39
C GLY A 2 5.35 -0.59 20.13
N SER A 3 6.50 -0.97 19.62
CA SER A 3 7.78 -0.63 20.25
C SER A 3 8.16 0.80 19.88
N PRO A 4 9.02 1.46 20.67
CA PRO A 4 9.47 2.81 20.36
C PRO A 4 10.53 2.86 19.26
N LEU A 5 10.59 1.83 18.42
CA LEU A 5 11.54 1.78 17.32
C LEU A 5 11.32 2.96 16.39
N GLN A 6 12.35 3.73 16.10
CA GLN A 6 12.29 4.91 15.29
C GLN A 6 13.10 4.80 13.99
N SER A 7 13.96 3.80 13.87
CA SER A 7 14.88 3.68 12.75
C SER A 7 15.12 2.21 12.43
N LEU A 8 15.36 1.94 11.15
CA LEU A 8 15.74 0.62 10.66
C LEU A 8 17.25 0.48 10.50
N LYS A 9 18.00 1.42 11.06
CA LYS A 9 19.44 1.40 11.01
C LYS A 9 19.98 0.07 11.57
N GLY A 10 20.87 -0.56 10.84
CA GLY A 10 21.39 -1.87 11.21
C GLY A 10 20.79 -3.01 10.39
N LEU A 11 19.73 -2.76 9.62
CA LEU A 11 19.12 -3.79 8.78
C LEU A 11 19.70 -3.82 7.36
N GLU A 12 20.60 -2.88 7.05
CA GLU A 12 21.20 -2.80 5.73
C GLU A 12 21.89 -4.11 5.35
N GLY A 13 21.59 -4.62 4.16
CA GLY A 13 22.21 -5.84 3.66
C GLY A 13 21.74 -7.14 4.28
N MET A 14 20.81 -7.09 5.22
CA MET A 14 20.24 -8.31 5.79
C MET A 14 19.31 -8.99 4.77
N PRO A 15 19.38 -10.35 4.68
CA PRO A 15 18.56 -11.07 3.68
C PRO A 15 17.11 -11.27 4.15
N LEU A 16 16.43 -10.18 4.47
CA LEU A 16 15.03 -10.22 4.91
C LEU A 16 14.10 -10.36 3.72
N GLU A 17 13.12 -11.24 3.81
CA GLU A 17 12.06 -11.37 2.82
C GLU A 17 10.75 -10.75 3.30
N ASN A 18 10.49 -10.79 4.60
CA ASN A 18 9.28 -10.25 5.21
C ASN A 18 9.65 -9.35 6.37
N LEU A 19 9.02 -8.18 6.43
CA LEU A 19 9.23 -7.24 7.53
C LEU A 19 7.88 -6.66 7.92
N TYR A 20 7.50 -6.83 9.19
CA TYR A 20 6.23 -6.37 9.72
C TYR A 20 6.51 -5.38 10.86
N MET A 21 6.16 -4.11 10.64
CA MET A 21 6.45 -3.04 11.59
C MET A 21 5.16 -2.25 11.84
N LEU A 22 4.38 -2.71 12.80
CA LEU A 22 3.10 -2.10 13.14
C LEU A 22 3.25 -1.23 14.38
N GLY A 23 2.74 0.00 14.31
CA GLY A 23 2.69 0.88 15.46
C GLY A 23 4.04 1.38 15.95
N THR A 24 5.08 1.31 15.11
CA THR A 24 6.40 1.85 15.48
C THR A 24 6.50 3.32 15.10
N LYS A 25 7.59 3.98 15.49
CA LYS A 25 7.86 5.37 15.14
C LYS A 25 8.78 5.51 13.93
N VAL A 26 8.96 4.44 13.17
CA VAL A 26 9.82 4.45 11.99
C VAL A 26 9.26 5.40 10.94
N ASN A 27 10.09 6.34 10.48
CA ASN A 27 9.72 7.25 9.40
C ASN A 27 10.73 7.24 8.25
N ASP A 28 11.84 6.51 8.38
CA ASP A 28 12.91 6.46 7.39
C ASP A 28 13.18 5.01 7.03
N VAL A 29 12.96 4.66 5.76
CA VAL A 29 13.17 3.31 5.27
C VAL A 29 14.42 3.21 4.38
N SER A 30 15.32 4.19 4.45
CA SER A 30 16.52 4.20 3.62
C SER A 30 17.41 2.96 3.85
N ALA A 31 17.37 2.39 5.06
CA ALA A 31 18.09 1.15 5.37
C ALA A 31 17.60 -0.05 4.55
N LEU A 32 16.41 0.04 3.95
CA LEU A 32 15.84 -1.03 3.14
C LEU A 32 16.21 -0.90 1.66
N ALA A 33 16.99 0.11 1.28
CA ALA A 33 17.43 0.27 -0.09
C ALA A 33 18.21 -0.96 -0.55
N GLY A 34 17.88 -1.50 -1.73
CA GLY A 34 18.50 -2.71 -2.24
C GLY A 34 18.07 -4.00 -1.56
N SER A 35 17.06 -3.94 -0.69
CA SER A 35 16.58 -5.13 0.03
C SER A 35 15.92 -6.14 -0.92
N LYS A 36 15.77 -7.36 -0.44
CA LYS A 36 15.07 -8.45 -1.15
C LYS A 36 13.69 -8.69 -0.56
N LEU A 37 13.11 -7.68 0.09
CA LEU A 37 11.81 -7.81 0.72
C LEU A 37 10.73 -8.14 -0.31
N ARG A 38 9.87 -9.08 0.05
CA ARG A 38 8.69 -9.47 -0.73
C ARG A 38 7.41 -9.00 -0.05
N GLN A 39 7.38 -8.94 1.28
CA GLN A 39 6.26 -8.43 2.04
C GLN A 39 6.75 -7.37 3.03
N LEU A 40 6.11 -6.22 3.02
CA LEU A 40 6.46 -5.13 3.93
C LEU A 40 5.19 -4.52 4.49
N TRP A 41 5.05 -4.55 5.81
CA TRP A 41 3.94 -3.95 6.52
C TRP A 41 4.47 -2.81 7.37
N LEU A 42 4.00 -1.61 7.09
CA LEU A 42 4.39 -0.38 7.80
C LEU A 42 3.17 0.28 8.46
N ASN A 43 2.17 -0.50 8.82
CA ASN A 43 0.91 0.01 9.35
C ASN A 43 1.13 0.87 10.60
N GLU A 44 0.43 2.00 10.65
CA GLU A 44 0.44 2.90 11.80
C GLU A 44 1.85 3.41 12.14
N THR A 45 2.65 3.65 11.10
CA THR A 45 3.96 4.30 11.24
C THR A 45 3.90 5.67 10.58
N PRO A 46 4.77 6.62 10.96
CA PRO A 46 4.79 7.95 10.36
C PRO A 46 5.56 8.02 9.03
N VAL A 47 5.77 6.90 8.37
CA VAL A 47 6.51 6.88 7.11
C VAL A 47 5.74 7.63 6.01
N SER A 48 6.48 8.37 5.18
CA SER A 48 5.89 9.09 4.05
C SER A 48 6.67 8.89 2.75
N ASN A 49 7.99 8.69 2.82
CA ASN A 49 8.84 8.58 1.64
C ASN A 49 9.29 7.13 1.46
N LEU A 50 8.83 6.48 0.40
CA LEU A 50 9.17 5.11 0.09
C LEU A 50 10.09 4.99 -1.14
N ALA A 51 10.67 6.10 -1.61
CA ALA A 51 11.61 6.06 -2.73
C ALA A 51 12.78 5.09 -2.52
N PRO A 52 13.30 4.89 -1.28
CA PRO A 52 14.37 3.92 -1.09
C PRO A 52 14.02 2.48 -1.46
N LEU A 53 12.73 2.15 -1.58
CA LEU A 53 12.29 0.80 -1.94
C LEU A 53 12.38 0.50 -3.43
N ALA A 54 12.79 1.47 -4.25
CA ALA A 54 12.84 1.29 -5.70
C ALA A 54 13.62 0.03 -6.09
N GLY A 55 13.03 -0.80 -6.96
CA GLY A 55 13.65 -2.03 -7.43
C GLY A 55 13.46 -3.24 -6.52
N ALA A 56 12.95 -3.06 -5.31
CA ALA A 56 12.73 -4.17 -4.40
C ALA A 56 11.64 -5.12 -4.95
N PRO A 57 11.78 -6.45 -4.74
CA PRO A 57 10.83 -7.43 -5.27
C PRO A 57 9.58 -7.55 -4.39
N ILE A 58 9.03 -6.43 -3.95
CA ILE A 58 7.88 -6.41 -3.06
C ILE A 58 6.64 -6.85 -3.83
N VAL A 59 5.96 -7.87 -3.30
CA VAL A 59 4.71 -8.40 -3.82
C VAL A 59 3.53 -7.81 -3.05
N SER A 60 3.68 -7.65 -1.74
CA SER A 60 2.61 -7.14 -0.87
C SER A 60 3.15 -6.00 -0.01
N LEU A 61 2.50 -4.85 -0.11
CA LEU A 61 2.86 -3.65 0.64
C LEU A 61 1.63 -3.14 1.39
N THR A 62 1.75 -3.00 2.71
CA THR A 62 0.65 -2.55 3.55
C THR A 62 1.05 -1.26 4.26
N LEU A 63 0.31 -0.19 3.99
CA LEU A 63 0.60 1.17 4.45
C LEU A 63 -0.58 1.79 5.21
N HIS A 64 -1.43 0.96 5.81
CA HIS A 64 -2.60 1.43 6.54
C HIS A 64 -2.19 2.43 7.63
N ARG A 65 -2.82 3.60 7.64
CA ARG A 65 -2.57 4.67 8.63
C ARG A 65 -1.12 5.15 8.65
N THR A 66 -0.49 5.22 7.50
CA THR A 66 0.81 5.90 7.36
C THR A 66 0.60 7.33 6.88
N GLN A 67 1.70 8.06 6.68
CA GLN A 67 1.66 9.42 6.14
C GLN A 67 1.97 9.46 4.63
N VAL A 68 1.89 8.32 3.97
CA VAL A 68 2.12 8.24 2.53
C VAL A 68 0.99 8.97 1.79
N SER A 69 1.35 9.91 0.93
CA SER A 69 0.37 10.64 0.11
C SER A 69 0.66 10.51 -1.39
N ASP A 70 1.90 10.23 -1.76
CA ASP A 70 2.33 10.15 -3.15
C ASP A 70 2.63 8.70 -3.51
N LEU A 71 1.90 8.15 -4.47
CA LEU A 71 2.04 6.75 -4.90
C LEU A 71 3.00 6.58 -6.08
N SER A 72 3.72 7.62 -6.49
CA SER A 72 4.61 7.50 -7.65
C SER A 72 5.69 6.43 -7.47
N PHE A 73 6.08 6.12 -6.22
CA PHE A 73 7.05 5.07 -5.94
C PHE A 73 6.60 3.69 -6.41
N ILE A 74 5.29 3.47 -6.56
CA ILE A 74 4.74 2.18 -6.98
C ILE A 74 5.28 1.75 -8.35
N ARG A 75 5.55 2.72 -9.23
CA ARG A 75 6.05 2.44 -10.57
C ARG A 75 7.46 1.85 -10.55
N ASN A 76 8.17 1.98 -9.43
CA ASN A 76 9.51 1.43 -9.23
C ASN A 76 9.50 0.11 -8.46
N LEU A 77 8.32 -0.46 -8.22
CA LEU A 77 8.18 -1.79 -7.59
C LEU A 77 7.75 -2.78 -8.68
N PRO A 78 8.69 -3.51 -9.28
CA PRO A 78 8.43 -4.23 -10.53
C PRO A 78 7.44 -5.39 -10.42
N VAL A 79 7.23 -5.91 -9.22
CA VAL A 79 6.37 -7.11 -9.05
C VAL A 79 5.26 -6.90 -8.02
N ILE A 80 4.91 -5.66 -7.72
CA ILE A 80 3.86 -5.37 -6.74
C ILE A 80 2.51 -5.94 -7.23
N GLN A 81 1.82 -6.66 -6.36
CA GLN A 81 0.52 -7.26 -6.65
C GLN A 81 -0.55 -6.85 -5.66
N ARG A 82 -0.19 -6.65 -4.39
CA ARG A 82 -1.16 -6.29 -3.36
C ARG A 82 -0.74 -4.98 -2.69
N LEU A 83 -1.65 -4.02 -2.69
CA LEU A 83 -1.40 -2.70 -2.12
C LEU A 83 -2.54 -2.33 -1.18
N HIS A 84 -2.19 -2.02 0.07
CA HIS A 84 -3.15 -1.59 1.10
C HIS A 84 -2.78 -0.18 1.54
N ILE A 85 -3.62 0.79 1.17
CA ILE A 85 -3.38 2.22 1.47
C ILE A 85 -4.58 2.87 2.17
N ALA A 86 -5.43 2.06 2.82
CA ALA A 86 -6.57 2.60 3.53
C ALA A 86 -6.13 3.55 4.65
N GLU A 87 -6.89 4.60 4.87
CA GLU A 87 -6.68 5.61 5.92
C GLU A 87 -5.31 6.27 5.82
N THR A 88 -4.85 6.50 4.60
CA THR A 88 -3.67 7.32 4.31
C THR A 88 -4.12 8.64 3.68
N PRO A 89 -3.24 9.65 3.63
CA PRO A 89 -3.58 10.92 2.96
C PRO A 89 -3.48 10.87 1.44
N VAL A 90 -3.52 9.67 0.83
CA VAL A 90 -3.51 9.53 -0.64
C VAL A 90 -4.82 10.08 -1.22
N THR A 91 -4.71 10.97 -2.20
CA THR A 91 -5.86 11.53 -2.91
C THR A 91 -5.82 11.29 -4.41
N ASP A 92 -4.70 10.78 -4.93
CA ASP A 92 -4.47 10.60 -6.36
C ASP A 92 -4.01 9.17 -6.66
N LEU A 93 -4.82 8.44 -7.43
CA LEU A 93 -4.52 7.06 -7.82
C LEU A 93 -3.90 6.96 -9.22
N THR A 94 -3.64 8.08 -9.89
CA THR A 94 -3.11 8.03 -11.26
C THR A 94 -1.77 7.28 -11.38
N PRO A 95 -0.87 7.28 -10.36
CA PRO A 95 0.35 6.47 -10.45
C PRO A 95 0.11 4.97 -10.60
N LEU A 96 -1.10 4.48 -10.31
CA LEU A 96 -1.41 3.05 -10.43
C LEU A 96 -1.71 2.62 -11.87
N LYS A 97 -1.75 3.54 -12.81
CA LYS A 97 -2.06 3.21 -14.20
C LYS A 97 -1.07 2.17 -14.74
N GLY A 98 -1.61 1.06 -15.23
CA GLY A 98 -0.79 -0.01 -15.82
C GLY A 98 -0.08 -0.90 -14.80
N VAL A 99 -0.24 -0.65 -13.51
CA VAL A 99 0.37 -1.49 -12.47
C VAL A 99 -0.44 -2.78 -12.33
N PRO A 100 0.21 -3.96 -12.35
CA PRO A 100 -0.52 -5.24 -12.36
C PRO A 100 -0.99 -5.66 -10.96
N LEU A 101 -1.73 -4.81 -10.28
CA LEU A 101 -2.27 -5.13 -8.97
C LEU A 101 -3.35 -6.21 -9.08
N THR A 102 -3.35 -7.14 -8.12
CA THR A 102 -4.41 -8.13 -7.97
C THR A 102 -5.32 -7.80 -6.78
N ARG A 103 -4.82 -7.01 -5.81
CA ARG A 103 -5.61 -6.56 -4.66
C ARG A 103 -5.30 -5.11 -4.38
N LEU A 104 -6.36 -4.33 -4.14
CA LEU A 104 -6.25 -2.93 -3.74
C LEU A 104 -7.20 -2.66 -2.58
N VAL A 105 -6.67 -2.15 -1.48
CA VAL A 105 -7.47 -1.67 -0.35
C VAL A 105 -7.16 -0.19 -0.19
N PHE A 106 -8.19 0.65 -0.22
CA PHE A 106 -8.00 2.10 -0.17
C PHE A 106 -9.23 2.77 0.43
N THR A 107 -9.17 4.08 0.67
CA THR A 107 -10.28 4.86 1.20
C THR A 107 -10.89 5.70 0.06
N PRO A 108 -11.96 5.22 -0.60
CA PRO A 108 -12.51 5.90 -1.78
C PRO A 108 -12.94 7.35 -1.52
N ALA A 109 -13.44 7.63 -0.33
CA ALA A 109 -13.93 8.98 0.00
C ALA A 109 -12.82 10.02 -0.03
N LYS A 110 -11.55 9.62 0.08
CA LYS A 110 -10.43 10.56 0.06
C LYS A 110 -9.86 10.79 -1.34
N ILE A 111 -10.27 10.00 -2.31
CA ILE A 111 -9.67 10.07 -3.65
C ILE A 111 -10.31 11.21 -4.43
N GLU A 112 -9.48 12.13 -4.88
CA GLU A 112 -9.91 13.28 -5.68
C GLU A 112 -9.62 13.07 -7.16
N LYS A 113 -8.65 12.20 -7.49
CA LYS A 113 -8.18 12.01 -8.87
C LYS A 113 -7.76 10.57 -9.09
N GLY A 114 -8.12 10.01 -10.25
CA GLY A 114 -7.63 8.69 -10.64
C GLY A 114 -8.52 7.52 -10.29
N LEU A 115 -9.77 7.74 -9.86
CA LEU A 115 -10.69 6.62 -9.63
C LEU A 115 -10.89 5.79 -10.90
N GLU A 116 -10.92 6.45 -12.06
CA GLU A 116 -11.02 5.75 -13.35
C GLU A 116 -9.82 4.85 -13.60
N VAL A 117 -8.64 5.21 -13.08
CA VAL A 117 -7.46 4.36 -13.18
C VAL A 117 -7.66 3.07 -12.41
N ALA A 118 -8.23 3.15 -11.20
CA ALA A 118 -8.51 1.97 -10.40
C ALA A 118 -9.52 1.05 -11.10
N ARG A 119 -10.55 1.64 -11.75
CA ARG A 119 -11.53 0.85 -12.50
C ARG A 119 -10.90 0.10 -13.68
N GLN A 120 -9.81 0.62 -14.23
CA GLN A 120 -9.16 0.06 -15.42
C GLN A 120 -8.04 -0.90 -15.10
N LEU A 121 -7.80 -1.23 -13.83
CA LEU A 121 -6.78 -2.19 -13.43
C LEU A 121 -7.24 -3.60 -13.78
N PHE A 122 -6.88 -4.05 -14.96
CA PHE A 122 -7.40 -5.29 -15.54
C PHE A 122 -7.00 -6.55 -14.77
N GLY A 123 -5.89 -6.51 -14.03
CA GLY A 123 -5.45 -7.64 -13.21
C GLY A 123 -6.10 -7.73 -11.84
N LEU A 124 -6.88 -6.72 -11.48
CA LEU A 124 -7.46 -6.63 -10.15
C LEU A 124 -8.54 -7.70 -9.94
N ARG A 125 -8.42 -8.45 -8.84
CA ARG A 125 -9.36 -9.51 -8.47
C ARG A 125 -10.12 -9.20 -7.19
N GLU A 126 -9.50 -8.42 -6.31
CA GLU A 126 -10.08 -8.07 -5.01
C GLU A 126 -9.86 -6.60 -4.74
N ILE A 127 -10.91 -5.95 -4.25
CA ILE A 127 -10.85 -4.54 -3.89
C ILE A 127 -11.66 -4.35 -2.61
N GLY A 128 -11.17 -3.51 -1.70
CA GLY A 128 -11.85 -3.27 -0.43
C GLY A 128 -11.45 -1.94 0.17
N THR A 129 -12.02 -1.64 1.32
CA THR A 129 -11.81 -0.35 2.01
C THR A 129 -11.27 -0.51 3.43
N ARG A 130 -11.15 -1.74 3.93
CA ARG A 130 -10.73 -1.99 5.30
C ARG A 130 -9.51 -2.89 5.36
N PHE A 131 -8.63 -2.58 6.29
CA PHE A 131 -7.55 -3.47 6.66
C PHE A 131 -7.89 -4.06 8.04
N ASP A 132 -8.58 -5.20 8.04
CA ASP A 132 -8.98 -5.89 9.26
C ASP A 132 -9.00 -7.38 8.94
N ASP A 133 -8.27 -8.16 9.73
CA ASP A 133 -8.19 -9.61 9.52
C ASP A 133 -9.52 -10.31 9.73
N GLN A 134 -10.43 -9.71 10.50
CA GLN A 134 -11.69 -10.36 10.86
C GLN A 134 -12.89 -9.87 10.07
N SER A 135 -12.83 -8.66 9.52
CA SER A 135 -13.96 -8.07 8.83
C SER A 135 -13.57 -7.43 7.50
N ARG A 136 -12.80 -8.18 6.72
CA ARG A 136 -12.40 -7.72 5.40
C ARG A 136 -13.62 -7.56 4.49
N ASP A 137 -13.64 -6.45 3.78
CA ASP A 137 -14.68 -6.18 2.80
C ASP A 137 -14.18 -6.41 1.36
N LEU A 138 -13.23 -7.33 1.20
CA LEU A 138 -12.69 -7.66 -0.12
C LEU A 138 -13.77 -8.29 -0.99
N MET A 139 -13.90 -7.79 -2.20
CA MET A 139 -14.90 -8.26 -3.15
C MET A 139 -14.36 -8.13 -4.57
N PRO A 140 -14.97 -8.83 -5.55
CA PRO A 140 -14.57 -8.65 -6.95
C PRO A 140 -14.79 -7.20 -7.38
N PRO A 141 -13.98 -6.70 -8.31
CA PRO A 141 -14.07 -5.28 -8.73
C PRO A 141 -15.45 -4.87 -9.26
N ASP A 142 -16.10 -5.72 -10.05
CA ASP A 142 -17.42 -5.38 -10.59
C ASP A 142 -18.44 -5.20 -9.46
N GLN A 143 -18.39 -6.04 -8.43
CA GLN A 143 -19.26 -5.87 -7.27
C GLN A 143 -18.92 -4.59 -6.51
N PHE A 144 -17.64 -4.31 -6.31
CA PHE A 144 -17.21 -3.09 -5.61
C PHE A 144 -17.69 -1.84 -6.34
N TRP A 145 -17.44 -1.76 -7.64
CA TRP A 145 -17.80 -0.55 -8.40
C TRP A 145 -19.29 -0.37 -8.53
N SER A 146 -20.06 -1.47 -8.60
CA SER A 146 -21.51 -1.38 -8.57
C SER A 146 -22.00 -0.74 -7.27
N ARG A 147 -21.47 -1.18 -6.14
CA ARG A 147 -21.83 -0.61 -4.83
C ARG A 147 -21.35 0.83 -4.69
N PHE A 148 -20.16 1.13 -5.20
CA PHE A 148 -19.64 2.49 -5.19
C PHE A 148 -20.55 3.43 -6.00
N ASP A 149 -20.98 3.00 -7.19
CA ASP A 149 -21.84 3.80 -8.04
C ASP A 149 -23.23 4.02 -7.41
N ASN A 150 -23.63 3.14 -6.51
CA ASN A 150 -24.88 3.29 -5.74
C ASN A 150 -24.70 4.19 -4.51
N GLY A 151 -23.55 4.81 -4.34
CA GLY A 151 -23.31 5.76 -3.25
C GLY A 151 -22.61 5.20 -2.04
N GLU A 152 -22.25 3.91 -2.04
CA GLU A 152 -21.51 3.35 -0.93
C GLU A 152 -20.03 3.79 -0.98
N PHE A 153 -19.37 3.79 0.15
CA PHE A 153 -17.94 4.13 0.30
C PHE A 153 -17.59 5.59 0.05
N ARG A 154 -18.60 6.47 -0.01
CA ARG A 154 -18.38 7.90 -0.24
C ARG A 154 -18.46 8.73 1.04
#